data_8af27df397cc729df525b7d3820a7e2f
#
_entry.id   8af27df397cc729df525b7d3820a7e2f
#
_cell.length_a   1.000
_cell.length_b   1.000
_cell.length_c   1.000
_cell.angle_alpha   90.00
_cell.angle_beta   90.00
_cell.angle_gamma   90.00
#
_symmetry.space_group_name_H-M   'P 1'
#
loop_
_entity.id
_entity.type
_entity.pdbx_description
1 polymer ?
#
loop_
_entity_poly.entity_id
_entity_poly.type
_entity_poly.pdbx_seq_one_letter_code
_entity_poly.pdbx_strand_id
1 'polypeptide(L)'
;VYKDQAGVFGFLGETTALTIEDNNIAPDFSRTPPIFENEFQTTNNFPGAVSYFEQRRVFAGTNNDPQTIFMTKSGTESNLSFGLPIADDDRIKFKVAAREANTIRHIVPLAQLLLLTGSAEWRVSSINSDAITPTSISVKPQSYVGANNAQPVIVNNSMVYCAARGGHVRELGYNWQANGFITCLLYTSDAADDMF
;
A
#
# COMPACT_ATOMS: atom_id res chain seq x y z
N VAL A 1 25.29 14.81 4.57
CA VAL A 1 26.26 14.54 5.64
C VAL A 1 25.58 14.72 6.98
N TYR A 2 25.85 13.81 7.91
CA TYR A 2 25.35 13.83 9.25
C TYR A 2 26.51 13.82 10.23
N LYS A 3 26.36 14.53 11.33
CA LYS A 3 27.36 14.63 12.40
C LYS A 3 26.82 13.99 13.68
N ASP A 4 27.63 13.16 14.32
CA ASP A 4 27.32 12.64 15.64
C ASP A 4 27.66 13.68 16.71
N GLN A 5 26.73 13.93 17.62
CA GLN A 5 26.97 14.71 18.81
C GLN A 5 26.31 13.99 19.99
N ALA A 6 27.12 13.48 20.89
CA ALA A 6 26.69 12.74 22.09
C ALA A 6 25.86 11.49 21.76
N GLY A 7 26.18 10.77 20.70
CA GLY A 7 25.48 9.54 20.29
C GLY A 7 24.22 9.77 19.47
N VAL A 8 23.92 11.02 19.06
CA VAL A 8 22.80 11.36 18.20
C VAL A 8 23.31 11.96 16.90
N PHE A 9 22.85 11.41 15.77
CA PHE A 9 23.18 11.92 14.45
C PHE A 9 22.19 13.00 14.03
N GLY A 10 22.69 14.21 13.74
CA GLY A 10 21.92 15.31 13.17
C GLY A 10 22.45 15.71 11.78
N PHE A 11 21.60 16.33 10.98
CA PHE A 11 21.96 16.80 9.65
C PHE A 11 22.92 18.00 9.74
N LEU A 12 24.02 17.94 9.01
CA LEU A 12 25.01 19.02 8.94
C LEU A 12 24.92 19.82 7.64
N GLY A 13 24.70 19.15 6.51
CA GLY A 13 24.67 19.78 5.19
C GLY A 13 24.76 18.80 4.06
N GLU A 14 24.62 19.29 2.83
CA GLU A 14 24.76 18.54 1.59
C GLU A 14 26.01 18.96 0.84
N THR A 15 26.68 18.01 0.21
CA THR A 15 27.82 18.27 -0.64
C THR A 15 27.87 17.27 -1.79
N THR A 16 28.27 17.73 -2.95
CA THR A 16 28.59 16.88 -4.10
C THR A 16 30.08 16.53 -4.15
N ALA A 17 30.90 17.16 -3.29
CA ALA A 17 32.32 16.88 -3.17
C ALA A 17 32.58 15.67 -2.28
N LEU A 18 33.76 15.06 -2.40
CA LEU A 18 34.20 13.93 -1.55
C LEU A 18 34.56 14.38 -0.12
N THR A 19 34.59 15.67 0.14
CA THR A 19 34.98 16.27 1.43
C THR A 19 33.98 17.34 1.83
N ILE A 20 33.76 17.46 3.13
CA ILE A 20 33.04 18.58 3.76
C ILE A 20 33.88 19.11 4.90
N GLU A 21 33.96 20.40 5.03
CA GLU A 21 34.63 21.06 6.16
C GLU A 21 33.63 21.27 7.31
N ASP A 22 33.89 20.63 8.46
CA ASP A 22 33.12 20.83 9.67
C ASP A 22 33.68 22.00 10.49
N ASN A 23 33.13 23.17 10.33
CA ASN A 23 33.46 24.37 11.08
C ASN A 23 32.82 24.39 12.46
N ASN A 24 32.60 23.24 13.08
CA ASN A 24 31.97 23.07 14.39
C ASN A 24 30.54 23.63 14.47
N ILE A 25 29.82 23.56 13.35
CA ILE A 25 28.38 23.86 13.29
C ILE A 25 27.60 22.82 14.05
N ALA A 26 26.64 23.26 14.86
CA ALA A 26 25.73 22.36 15.55
C ALA A 26 24.85 21.60 14.53
N PRO A 27 24.75 20.27 14.61
CA PRO A 27 23.91 19.50 13.71
C PRO A 27 22.42 19.75 13.99
N ASP A 28 21.63 19.71 12.92
CA ASP A 28 20.17 19.78 13.03
C ASP A 28 19.60 18.42 13.41
N PHE A 29 19.20 18.27 14.66
CA PHE A 29 18.62 17.03 15.19
C PHE A 29 17.15 16.80 14.80
N SER A 30 16.50 17.78 14.16
CA SER A 30 15.18 17.56 13.57
C SER A 30 15.22 16.69 12.31
N ARG A 31 16.41 16.54 11.71
CA ARG A 31 16.67 15.73 10.52
C ARG A 31 17.69 14.64 10.84
N THR A 32 17.19 13.45 11.15
CA THR A 32 18.05 12.28 11.40
C THR A 32 18.40 11.54 10.09
N PRO A 33 19.46 10.72 10.08
CA PRO A 33 19.74 9.84 8.94
C PRO A 33 18.53 8.95 8.61
N PRO A 34 18.26 8.72 7.32
CA PRO A 34 17.18 7.81 6.93
C PRO A 34 17.46 6.39 7.45
N ILE A 35 16.43 5.78 8.02
CA ILE A 35 16.46 4.41 8.50
C ILE A 35 15.96 3.52 7.37
N PHE A 36 16.68 2.45 7.08
CA PHE A 36 16.29 1.44 6.11
C PHE A 36 16.14 0.08 6.80
N GLU A 37 14.98 -0.51 6.65
CA GLU A 37 14.69 -1.89 7.04
C GLU A 37 14.47 -2.71 5.77
N ASN A 38 15.20 -3.79 5.61
CA ASN A 38 14.99 -4.69 4.49
C ASN A 38 13.85 -5.66 4.83
N GLU A 39 12.65 -5.30 4.42
CA GLU A 39 11.42 -6.04 4.72
C GLU A 39 11.35 -7.41 4.01
N PHE A 40 12.11 -7.59 2.94
CA PHE A 40 12.03 -8.77 2.06
C PHE A 40 13.30 -9.66 2.11
N GLN A 41 14.10 -9.56 3.17
CA GLN A 41 15.37 -10.31 3.33
C GLN A 41 15.21 -11.81 3.51
N THR A 42 14.11 -12.25 4.10
CA THR A 42 13.95 -13.66 4.44
C THR A 42 13.61 -14.45 3.19
N THR A 43 14.22 -15.62 3.01
CA THR A 43 13.92 -16.54 1.93
C THR A 43 12.41 -16.82 1.88
N ASN A 44 11.81 -16.70 0.70
CA ASN A 44 10.38 -16.86 0.42
C ASN A 44 9.47 -15.76 1.03
N ASN A 45 10.01 -14.68 1.55
CA ASN A 45 9.22 -13.54 2.04
C ASN A 45 9.14 -12.42 1.01
N PHE A 46 8.68 -12.74 -0.20
CA PHE A 46 8.50 -11.78 -1.28
C PHE A 46 7.03 -11.37 -1.41
N PRO A 47 6.76 -10.14 -1.85
CA PRO A 47 5.39 -9.68 -2.06
C PRO A 47 4.72 -10.45 -3.19
N GLY A 48 3.51 -10.94 -2.95
CA GLY A 48 2.67 -11.63 -3.94
C GLY A 48 1.87 -10.69 -4.82
N ALA A 49 1.68 -9.44 -4.40
CA ALA A 49 0.97 -8.40 -5.14
C ALA A 49 1.79 -7.12 -5.20
N VAL A 50 1.83 -6.52 -6.40
CA VAL A 50 2.56 -5.26 -6.67
C VAL A 50 1.69 -4.36 -7.53
N SER A 51 1.69 -3.06 -7.24
CA SER A 51 1.00 -2.04 -8.02
C SER A 51 1.67 -0.67 -7.84
N TYR A 52 1.13 0.35 -8.51
CA TYR A 52 1.54 1.74 -8.34
C TYR A 52 0.35 2.58 -7.94
N PHE A 53 0.53 3.46 -6.97
CA PHE A 53 -0.48 4.39 -6.52
C PHE A 53 0.15 5.67 -5.98
N GLU A 54 -0.34 6.84 -6.40
CA GLU A 54 0.13 8.16 -5.95
C GLU A 54 1.67 8.29 -5.92
N GLN A 55 2.32 7.98 -7.05
CA GLN A 55 3.79 8.04 -7.23
C GLN A 55 4.59 7.11 -6.31
N ARG A 56 3.97 6.11 -5.73
CA ARG A 56 4.60 5.09 -4.88
C ARG A 56 4.40 3.71 -5.49
N ARG A 57 5.41 2.87 -5.37
CA ARG A 57 5.24 1.43 -5.61
C ARG A 57 4.67 0.79 -4.36
N VAL A 58 3.64 0.00 -4.53
CA VAL A 58 2.89 -0.67 -3.45
C VAL A 58 3.15 -2.15 -3.51
N PHE A 59 3.51 -2.75 -2.38
CA PHE A 59 3.76 -4.17 -2.21
C PHE A 59 2.86 -4.73 -1.12
N ALA A 60 2.34 -5.95 -1.30
CA ALA A 60 1.58 -6.65 -0.29
C ALA A 60 1.60 -8.17 -0.48
N GLY A 61 1.01 -8.90 0.46
CA GLY A 61 0.84 -10.34 0.36
C GLY A 61 2.15 -11.11 0.52
N THR A 62 3.02 -10.70 1.45
CA THR A 62 4.21 -11.48 1.81
C THR A 62 3.81 -12.68 2.67
N ASN A 63 4.65 -13.72 2.72
CA ASN A 63 4.37 -14.91 3.50
C ASN A 63 4.39 -14.67 5.01
N ASN A 64 5.32 -13.80 5.48
CA ASN A 64 5.45 -13.53 6.91
C ASN A 64 4.40 -12.52 7.40
N ASP A 65 4.06 -11.55 6.54
CA ASP A 65 3.13 -10.47 6.85
C ASP A 65 2.06 -10.34 5.76
N PRO A 66 1.16 -11.33 5.61
CA PRO A 66 0.23 -11.42 4.48
C PRO A 66 -0.78 -10.28 4.40
N GLN A 67 -1.00 -9.57 5.50
CA GLN A 67 -1.94 -8.44 5.61
C GLN A 67 -1.24 -7.08 5.65
N THR A 68 0.09 -7.05 5.57
CA THR A 68 0.86 -5.80 5.62
C THR A 68 1.08 -5.25 4.22
N ILE A 69 0.94 -3.94 4.13
CA ILE A 69 1.19 -3.17 2.91
C ILE A 69 2.44 -2.34 3.14
N PHE A 70 3.27 -2.33 2.12
CA PHE A 70 4.49 -1.54 2.05
C PHE A 70 4.40 -0.63 0.84
N MET A 71 4.58 0.68 1.03
CA MET A 71 4.68 1.64 -0.05
C MET A 71 6.03 2.32 0.00
N THR A 72 6.64 2.52 -1.13
CA THR A 72 7.94 3.21 -1.24
C THR A 72 7.83 4.67 -0.86
N LYS A 73 8.96 5.29 -0.61
CA LYS A 73 9.08 6.76 -0.53
C LYS A 73 8.54 7.38 -1.82
N SER A 74 7.85 8.52 -1.69
CA SER A 74 7.21 9.19 -2.83
C SER A 74 8.21 9.47 -3.95
N GLY A 75 7.79 9.23 -5.20
CA GLY A 75 8.63 9.41 -6.38
C GLY A 75 9.75 8.38 -6.55
N THR A 76 9.75 7.29 -5.76
CA THR A 76 10.75 6.23 -5.87
C THR A 76 10.11 4.86 -6.07
N GLU A 77 10.85 3.93 -6.68
CA GLU A 77 10.36 2.59 -6.96
C GLU A 77 10.85 1.50 -5.99
N SER A 78 11.95 1.77 -5.29
CA SER A 78 12.61 0.77 -4.43
C SER A 78 13.01 1.30 -3.05
N ASN A 79 12.85 2.60 -2.81
CA ASN A 79 13.29 3.20 -1.56
C ASN A 79 12.22 3.01 -0.48
N LEU A 80 12.52 2.18 0.52
CA LEU A 80 11.71 1.91 1.71
C LEU A 80 12.29 2.55 2.97
N SER A 81 13.11 3.59 2.85
CA SER A 81 13.64 4.33 3.99
C SER A 81 12.62 5.29 4.60
N PHE A 82 12.83 5.62 5.85
CA PHE A 82 12.05 6.63 6.59
C PHE A 82 12.95 7.40 7.54
N GLY A 83 12.57 8.61 7.88
CA GLY A 83 13.25 9.45 8.86
C GLY A 83 12.56 9.45 10.21
N LEU A 84 13.23 10.02 11.21
CA LEU A 84 12.65 10.42 12.49
C LEU A 84 12.93 11.91 12.72
N PRO A 85 11.88 12.76 12.82
CA PRO A 85 10.46 12.45 12.68
C PRO A 85 10.08 11.99 11.27
N ILE A 86 8.98 11.22 11.16
CA ILE A 86 8.48 10.70 9.88
C ILE A 86 7.98 11.88 9.03
N ALA A 87 8.45 11.97 7.80
CA ALA A 87 8.02 12.95 6.80
C ALA A 87 6.88 12.38 5.92
N ASP A 88 6.10 13.27 5.30
CA ASP A 88 4.95 12.87 4.46
C ASP A 88 5.37 12.09 3.20
N ASP A 89 6.59 12.30 2.72
CA ASP A 89 7.17 11.60 1.58
C ASP A 89 7.82 10.26 1.94
N ASP A 90 8.01 9.95 3.22
CA ASP A 90 8.62 8.70 3.68
C ASP A 90 7.78 7.46 3.32
N ARG A 91 8.41 6.29 3.46
CA ARG A 91 7.72 5.01 3.25
C ARG A 91 6.46 4.91 4.09
N ILE A 92 5.48 4.17 3.58
CA ILE A 92 4.27 3.83 4.29
C ILE A 92 4.28 2.34 4.60
N LYS A 93 4.02 1.98 5.86
CA LYS A 93 3.85 0.59 6.29
C LYS A 93 2.67 0.52 7.24
N PHE A 94 1.66 -0.26 6.87
CA PHE A 94 0.50 -0.49 7.73
C PHE A 94 -0.06 -1.90 7.54
N LYS A 95 -0.76 -2.38 8.56
CA LYS A 95 -1.42 -3.67 8.55
C LYS A 95 -2.93 -3.51 8.44
N VAL A 96 -3.55 -4.28 7.55
CA VAL A 96 -5.01 -4.34 7.46
C VAL A 96 -5.52 -5.20 8.60
N ALA A 97 -6.27 -4.59 9.52
CA ALA A 97 -6.89 -5.30 10.64
C ALA A 97 -8.18 -5.99 10.17
N ALA A 98 -8.07 -7.19 9.63
CA ALA A 98 -9.20 -8.01 9.23
C ALA A 98 -9.66 -8.94 10.37
N ARG A 99 -10.93 -9.37 10.31
CA ARG A 99 -11.49 -10.37 11.24
C ARG A 99 -10.82 -11.74 11.10
N GLU A 100 -10.30 -12.03 9.92
CA GLU A 100 -9.63 -13.28 9.57
C GLU A 100 -8.25 -12.98 9.01
N ALA A 101 -7.28 -13.88 9.27
CA ALA A 101 -5.95 -13.80 8.69
C ALA A 101 -6.01 -14.19 7.20
N ASN A 102 -6.13 -13.20 6.34
CA ASN A 102 -6.22 -13.38 4.89
C ASN A 102 -5.09 -12.67 4.16
N THR A 103 -4.49 -13.35 3.20
CA THR A 103 -3.46 -12.77 2.35
C THR A 103 -4.08 -11.75 1.40
N ILE A 104 -3.43 -10.61 1.24
CA ILE A 104 -3.76 -9.65 0.18
C ILE A 104 -3.33 -10.27 -1.15
N ARG A 105 -4.29 -10.50 -2.03
CA ARG A 105 -4.09 -11.16 -3.33
C ARG A 105 -3.85 -10.17 -4.45
N HIS A 106 -4.60 -9.06 -4.43
CA HIS A 106 -4.52 -8.03 -5.48
C HIS A 106 -4.54 -6.64 -4.89
N ILE A 107 -3.85 -5.74 -5.56
CA ILE A 107 -3.81 -4.30 -5.30
C ILE A 107 -4.30 -3.62 -6.56
N VAL A 108 -5.41 -2.89 -6.48
CA VAL A 108 -6.03 -2.25 -7.65
C VAL A 108 -6.10 -0.74 -7.45
N PRO A 109 -5.35 0.02 -8.23
CA PRO A 109 -5.36 1.48 -8.19
C PRO A 109 -6.55 2.00 -9.02
N LEU A 110 -7.57 2.47 -8.37
CA LEU A 110 -8.64 3.30 -8.94
C LEU A 110 -8.49 4.74 -8.45
N ALA A 111 -9.58 5.49 -8.35
CA ALA A 111 -9.56 6.79 -7.68
C ALA A 111 -9.08 6.69 -6.22
N GLN A 112 -9.20 5.52 -5.62
CA GLN A 112 -8.67 5.15 -4.32
C GLN A 112 -8.02 3.77 -4.44
N LEU A 113 -7.11 3.45 -3.54
CA LEU A 113 -6.44 2.17 -3.56
C LEU A 113 -7.36 1.08 -3.00
N LEU A 114 -7.61 0.06 -3.78
CA LEU A 114 -8.38 -1.12 -3.37
C LEU A 114 -7.46 -2.30 -3.12
N LEU A 115 -7.72 -3.01 -2.03
CA LEU A 115 -7.01 -4.22 -1.64
C LEU A 115 -8.01 -5.36 -1.61
N LEU A 116 -7.69 -6.42 -2.33
CA LEU A 116 -8.51 -7.62 -2.41
C LEU A 116 -7.85 -8.74 -1.62
N THR A 117 -8.59 -9.26 -0.66
CA THR A 117 -8.19 -10.46 0.11
C THR A 117 -9.06 -11.65 -0.26
N GLY A 118 -8.77 -12.81 0.29
CA GLY A 118 -9.61 -14.00 0.09
C GLY A 118 -11.00 -13.94 0.71
N SER A 119 -11.30 -12.95 1.59
CA SER A 119 -12.57 -12.85 2.31
C SER A 119 -13.21 -11.46 2.30
N ALA A 120 -12.49 -10.43 1.84
CA ALA A 120 -13.00 -9.07 1.88
C ALA A 120 -12.28 -8.16 0.88
N GLU A 121 -12.94 -7.07 0.52
CA GLU A 121 -12.41 -5.95 -0.25
C GLU A 121 -12.27 -4.74 0.66
N TRP A 122 -11.12 -4.07 0.57
CA TRP A 122 -10.76 -2.95 1.42
C TRP A 122 -10.46 -1.72 0.58
N ARG A 123 -10.86 -0.58 1.09
CA ARG A 123 -10.51 0.72 0.55
C ARG A 123 -9.45 1.37 1.43
N VAL A 124 -8.38 1.83 0.81
CA VAL A 124 -7.37 2.68 1.44
C VAL A 124 -7.51 4.09 0.88
N SER A 125 -7.64 5.05 1.75
CA SER A 125 -7.77 6.46 1.41
C SER A 125 -7.04 7.32 2.43
N SER A 126 -6.81 8.57 2.11
CA SER A 126 -6.35 9.57 3.08
C SER A 126 -7.50 10.01 4.00
N ILE A 127 -7.17 10.47 5.20
CA ILE A 127 -8.15 10.99 6.18
C ILE A 127 -8.38 12.50 5.97
N ASN A 128 -7.30 13.28 5.89
CA ASN A 128 -7.36 14.75 5.91
C ASN A 128 -6.47 15.40 4.84
N SER A 129 -6.03 14.66 3.84
CA SER A 129 -5.17 15.15 2.77
C SER A 129 -5.59 14.60 1.43
N ASP A 130 -5.20 15.26 0.35
CA ASP A 130 -5.48 14.79 -1.02
C ASP A 130 -4.65 13.57 -1.39
N ALA A 131 -3.51 13.35 -0.72
CA ALA A 131 -2.63 12.21 -0.93
C ALA A 131 -2.47 11.36 0.34
N ILE A 132 -2.16 10.07 0.16
CA ILE A 132 -1.86 9.16 1.27
C ILE A 132 -0.46 9.47 1.81
N THR A 133 -0.39 9.76 3.11
CA THR A 133 0.87 9.98 3.84
C THR A 133 1.00 8.97 4.99
N PRO A 134 2.20 8.76 5.55
CA PRO A 134 2.39 7.81 6.66
C PRO A 134 1.49 8.08 7.87
N THR A 135 1.10 9.35 8.07
CA THR A 135 0.30 9.80 9.21
C THR A 135 -1.19 9.93 8.90
N SER A 136 -1.60 9.87 7.62
CA SER A 136 -2.97 10.11 7.17
C SER A 136 -3.49 8.96 6.32
N ILE A 137 -3.78 7.82 6.97
CA ILE A 137 -4.28 6.60 6.30
C ILE A 137 -5.57 6.15 6.94
N SER A 138 -6.57 5.87 6.11
CA SER A 138 -7.82 5.23 6.49
C SER A 138 -8.02 3.95 5.70
N VAL A 139 -8.20 2.84 6.42
CA VAL A 139 -8.47 1.52 5.81
C VAL A 139 -9.85 1.07 6.24
N LYS A 140 -10.77 0.91 5.29
CA LYS A 140 -12.15 0.53 5.56
C LYS A 140 -12.59 -0.65 4.69
N PRO A 141 -13.26 -1.66 5.28
CA PRO A 141 -13.86 -2.73 4.49
C PRO A 141 -14.98 -2.16 3.63
N GLN A 142 -15.13 -2.68 2.43
CA GLN A 142 -16.18 -2.30 1.49
C GLN A 142 -17.17 -3.43 1.32
N SER A 143 -16.70 -4.65 1.20
CA SER A 143 -17.54 -5.85 1.18
C SER A 143 -16.78 -7.06 1.74
N TYR A 144 -17.48 -8.16 1.98
CA TYR A 144 -16.95 -9.40 2.56
C TYR A 144 -17.15 -10.59 1.61
N VAL A 145 -16.97 -10.36 0.33
CA VAL A 145 -17.06 -11.41 -0.69
C VAL A 145 -15.72 -12.11 -0.90
N GLY A 146 -14.66 -11.33 -0.96
CA GLY A 146 -13.32 -11.78 -1.27
C GLY A 146 -13.10 -12.05 -2.77
N ALA A 147 -11.85 -11.97 -3.19
CA ALA A 147 -11.43 -12.21 -4.56
C ALA A 147 -10.66 -13.53 -4.72
N ASN A 148 -10.79 -14.14 -5.89
CA ASN A 148 -9.99 -15.29 -6.31
C ASN A 148 -8.57 -14.85 -6.71
N ASN A 149 -7.71 -15.78 -7.10
CA ASN A 149 -6.36 -15.49 -7.60
C ASN A 149 -6.33 -14.95 -9.04
N ALA A 150 -7.47 -15.02 -9.76
CA ALA A 150 -7.59 -14.41 -11.08
C ALA A 150 -7.41 -12.89 -10.98
N GLN A 151 -6.59 -12.32 -11.87
CA GLN A 151 -6.28 -10.90 -11.83
C GLN A 151 -7.53 -10.07 -12.17
N PRO A 152 -7.87 -9.07 -11.34
CA PRO A 152 -8.95 -8.13 -11.61
C PRO A 152 -8.66 -7.27 -12.85
N VAL A 153 -9.72 -6.89 -13.54
CA VAL A 153 -9.66 -6.03 -14.71
C VAL A 153 -10.33 -4.69 -14.40
N ILE A 154 -9.65 -3.61 -14.69
CA ILE A 154 -10.22 -2.26 -14.56
C ILE A 154 -11.00 -1.94 -15.82
N VAL A 155 -12.28 -1.60 -15.66
CA VAL A 155 -13.17 -1.17 -16.73
C VAL A 155 -13.72 0.20 -16.38
N ASN A 156 -13.30 1.23 -17.11
CA ASN A 156 -13.62 2.63 -16.81
C ASN A 156 -13.23 3.00 -15.36
N ASN A 157 -14.21 3.28 -14.51
CA ASN A 157 -14.03 3.67 -13.11
C ASN A 157 -14.44 2.56 -12.12
N SER A 158 -14.66 1.36 -12.63
CA SER A 158 -15.03 0.15 -11.89
C SER A 158 -13.97 -0.92 -12.06
N MET A 159 -14.03 -1.93 -11.22
CA MET A 159 -13.21 -3.12 -11.30
C MET A 159 -14.08 -4.36 -11.41
N VAL A 160 -13.73 -5.25 -12.34
CA VAL A 160 -14.34 -6.58 -12.49
C VAL A 160 -13.38 -7.62 -11.94
N TYR A 161 -13.87 -8.50 -11.08
CA TYR A 161 -13.08 -9.54 -10.44
C TYR A 161 -13.88 -10.84 -10.24
N CYS A 162 -13.16 -11.94 -10.10
CA CYS A 162 -13.75 -13.21 -9.74
C CYS A 162 -13.85 -13.34 -8.21
N ALA A 163 -15.02 -13.63 -7.70
CA ALA A 163 -15.24 -13.88 -6.29
C ALA A 163 -14.40 -15.08 -5.78
N ALA A 164 -14.06 -15.06 -4.50
CA ALA A 164 -13.26 -16.13 -3.88
C ALA A 164 -13.97 -17.49 -3.93
N ARG A 165 -15.28 -17.49 -3.93
CA ARG A 165 -16.13 -18.71 -3.93
C ARG A 165 -17.22 -18.58 -4.97
N GLY A 166 -17.67 -19.73 -5.50
CA GLY A 166 -18.87 -19.86 -6.33
C GLY A 166 -18.70 -19.47 -7.81
N GLY A 167 -17.48 -19.23 -8.30
CA GLY A 167 -17.25 -18.90 -9.72
C GLY A 167 -17.94 -17.64 -10.23
N HIS A 168 -18.38 -16.78 -9.33
CA HIS A 168 -19.11 -15.57 -9.68
C HIS A 168 -18.17 -14.46 -10.15
N VAL A 169 -18.55 -13.79 -11.23
CA VAL A 169 -17.91 -12.55 -11.68
C VAL A 169 -18.68 -11.37 -11.08
N ARG A 170 -17.94 -10.48 -10.46
CA ARG A 170 -18.49 -9.31 -9.78
C ARG A 170 -17.85 -8.02 -10.27
N GLU A 171 -18.62 -6.97 -10.24
CA GLU A 171 -18.15 -5.60 -10.41
C GLU A 171 -18.08 -4.90 -9.06
N LEU A 172 -17.00 -4.17 -8.83
CA LEU A 172 -16.84 -3.26 -7.70
C LEU A 172 -16.73 -1.84 -8.23
N GLY A 173 -17.77 -1.06 -8.03
CA GLY A 173 -17.86 0.33 -8.47
C GLY A 173 -18.07 1.29 -7.31
N TYR A 174 -17.59 2.53 -7.44
CA TYR A 174 -17.82 3.56 -6.45
C TYR A 174 -19.25 4.09 -6.52
N ASN A 175 -19.96 4.06 -5.39
CA ASN A 175 -21.28 4.63 -5.25
C ASN A 175 -21.19 5.88 -4.35
N TRP A 176 -21.49 7.04 -4.91
CA TRP A 176 -21.40 8.31 -4.23
C TRP A 176 -22.46 8.47 -3.12
N GLN A 177 -23.62 7.84 -3.26
CA GLN A 177 -24.70 7.88 -2.26
C GLN A 177 -24.31 7.10 -0.98
N ALA A 178 -23.64 5.96 -1.18
CA ALA A 178 -23.12 5.15 -0.07
C ALA A 178 -21.74 5.63 0.43
N ASN A 179 -21.14 6.61 -0.24
CA ASN A 179 -19.77 7.05 -0.01
C ASN A 179 -18.76 5.88 0.10
N GLY A 180 -18.89 4.91 -0.80
CA GLY A 180 -18.10 3.69 -0.77
C GLY A 180 -18.19 2.87 -2.05
N PHE A 181 -17.43 1.79 -2.09
CA PHE A 181 -17.50 0.85 -3.18
C PHE A 181 -18.57 -0.20 -2.90
N ILE A 182 -19.41 -0.47 -3.89
CA ILE A 182 -20.46 -1.48 -3.84
C ILE A 182 -20.12 -2.58 -4.84
N THR A 183 -20.30 -3.83 -4.42
CA THR A 183 -20.12 -4.99 -5.30
C THR A 183 -21.46 -5.46 -5.85
N CYS A 184 -21.51 -5.62 -7.18
CA CYS A 184 -22.66 -6.17 -7.91
C CYS A 184 -22.27 -7.49 -8.57
N LEU A 185 -23.21 -8.42 -8.63
CA LEU A 185 -23.05 -9.66 -9.38
C LEU A 185 -23.28 -9.37 -10.87
N LEU A 186 -22.32 -9.72 -11.70
CA LEU A 186 -22.44 -9.58 -13.17
C LEU A 186 -22.83 -10.91 -13.82
N TYR A 187 -22.22 -12.01 -13.37
CA TYR A 187 -22.38 -13.31 -14.01
C TYR A 187 -22.20 -14.45 -13.00
N THR A 188 -22.97 -15.51 -13.19
CA THR A 188 -22.81 -16.79 -12.51
C THR A 188 -22.49 -17.89 -13.52
N SER A 189 -21.67 -18.85 -13.19
CA SER A 189 -21.33 -19.97 -14.07
C SER A 189 -22.55 -20.83 -14.49
N ASP A 190 -23.62 -20.81 -13.69
CA ASP A 190 -24.86 -21.56 -13.97
C ASP A 190 -25.76 -20.90 -15.02
N ALA A 191 -25.52 -19.65 -15.41
CA ALA A 191 -26.37 -18.98 -16.41
C ALA A 191 -26.23 -19.56 -17.83
N ALA A 192 -25.29 -20.47 -18.07
CA ALA A 192 -25.11 -21.13 -19.36
C ALA A 192 -25.98 -22.38 -19.54
N ASP A 193 -26.48 -22.99 -18.46
CA ASP A 193 -27.29 -24.23 -18.55
C ASP A 193 -28.79 -23.95 -18.76
N ASP A 194 -29.27 -22.74 -18.53
CA ASP A 194 -30.68 -22.37 -18.70
C ASP A 194 -31.06 -21.93 -20.15
N MET A 195 -30.14 -22.02 -21.12
CA MET A 195 -30.37 -21.61 -22.49
C MET A 195 -30.58 -22.76 -23.49
N PHE A 196 -30.96 -23.95 -23.00
CA PHE A 196 -31.34 -25.08 -23.91
C PHE A 196 -32.68 -25.66 -23.52
#